data_55fd9a1d9058eb60dc56296aa7160c76
#
_entry.id   55fd9a1d9058eb60dc56296aa7160c76
#
_cell.length_a   1.000
_cell.length_b   1.000
_cell.length_c   1.000
_cell.angle_alpha   90.00
_cell.angle_beta   90.00
_cell.angle_gamma   90.00
#
_symmetry.space_group_name_H-M   'P 1'
#
loop_
_entity.id
_entity.type
_entity.pdbx_description
1 polymer ?
#
loop_
_entity_poly.entity_id
_entity_poly.type
_entity_poly.pdbx_seq_one_letter_code
_entity_poly.pdbx_strand_id
1 'polypeptide(L)'
;MEPSVPLNVRFYAAACLIHFHSKPGNSDDILEAEEFGEDAFAFFRRSVDHLTACLADPPKLRRDALVAFRFLFWNFLRADESSSFLRRLTGTFDSLRFILGGGTLKRTPAGYDVNAKGVFAAMNRCTPEPGAFEPYLRFLRGRLASLHFCGTPSHGLTFEEGMLYLLASYPVIRALASLSALSHGRLQFSADDMMRAVMRLDHGFLRTGLYSLKSMRSSLRKLVSEENFAALLACCAEKAE
;
A
#
# COMPACT_ATOMS: atom_id res chain seq x y z
N MET A 1 1.93 11.87 -27.88
CA MET A 1 1.44 11.41 -26.56
C MET A 1 2.66 11.20 -25.69
N GLU A 2 2.84 11.99 -24.65
CA GLU A 2 3.88 11.69 -23.66
C GLU A 2 3.58 10.32 -23.04
N PRO A 3 4.58 9.44 -22.91
CA PRO A 3 4.39 8.17 -22.25
C PRO A 3 3.87 8.45 -20.84
N SER A 4 2.72 7.91 -20.51
CA SER A 4 2.12 8.15 -19.18
C SER A 4 3.07 7.64 -18.12
N VAL A 5 3.46 8.53 -17.19
CA VAL A 5 4.33 8.17 -16.06
C VAL A 5 3.77 6.94 -15.34
N PRO A 6 4.56 5.88 -15.11
CA PRO A 6 4.12 4.67 -14.44
C PRO A 6 3.47 4.93 -13.07
N LEU A 7 2.50 4.13 -12.69
CA LEU A 7 1.70 4.35 -11.49
C LEU A 7 2.56 4.30 -10.20
N ASN A 8 3.52 3.39 -10.10
CA ASN A 8 4.46 3.29 -8.99
C ASN A 8 5.29 4.57 -8.83
N VAL A 9 5.70 5.21 -9.93
CA VAL A 9 6.44 6.48 -9.93
C VAL A 9 5.57 7.61 -9.37
N ARG A 10 4.30 7.68 -9.77
CA ARG A 10 3.35 8.68 -9.24
C ARG A 10 3.14 8.52 -7.75
N PHE A 11 3.01 7.28 -7.25
CA PHE A 11 2.87 7.01 -5.82
C PHE A 11 4.11 7.41 -5.04
N TYR A 12 5.29 7.13 -5.57
CA TYR A 12 6.54 7.51 -4.92
C TYR A 12 6.70 9.03 -4.82
N ALA A 13 6.46 9.74 -5.92
CA ALA A 13 6.53 11.20 -5.92
C ALA A 13 5.53 11.83 -4.94
N ALA A 14 4.30 11.29 -4.85
CA ALA A 14 3.33 11.74 -3.86
C ALA A 14 3.79 11.48 -2.42
N ALA A 15 4.44 10.34 -2.13
CA ALA A 15 5.00 10.06 -0.80
C ALA A 15 6.11 11.06 -0.43
N CYS A 16 7.02 11.32 -1.35
CA CYS A 16 8.10 12.29 -1.15
C CYS A 16 7.55 13.70 -0.89
N LEU A 17 6.52 14.15 -1.63
CA LEU A 17 5.87 15.45 -1.40
C LEU A 17 5.26 15.54 0.00
N ILE A 18 4.57 14.50 0.46
CA ILE A 18 3.98 14.47 1.79
C ILE A 18 5.08 14.57 2.86
N HIS A 19 6.16 13.82 2.72
CA HIS A 19 7.27 13.87 3.66
C HIS A 19 7.99 15.21 3.64
N PHE A 20 8.10 15.86 2.49
CA PHE A 20 8.69 17.18 2.38
C PHE A 20 7.89 18.22 3.15
N HIS A 21 6.56 18.25 2.97
CA HIS A 21 5.69 19.17 3.68
C HIS A 21 5.53 18.87 5.18
N SER A 22 5.77 17.64 5.60
CA SER A 22 5.65 17.24 7.01
C SER A 22 6.87 17.61 7.86
N LYS A 23 7.96 18.13 7.27
CA LYS A 23 9.14 18.55 8.03
C LYS A 23 8.88 19.91 8.68
N PRO A 24 9.14 20.06 10.02
CA PRO A 24 9.06 21.35 10.68
C PRO A 24 10.04 22.35 10.02
N GLY A 25 9.57 23.52 9.69
CA GLY A 25 10.33 24.58 9.03
C GLY A 25 10.03 24.80 7.55
N ASN A 26 9.41 23.86 6.88
CA ASN A 26 8.98 24.04 5.47
C ASN A 26 7.54 24.58 5.34
N SER A 27 6.80 24.66 6.45
CA SER A 27 5.39 25.10 6.43
C SER A 27 5.22 26.62 6.45
N ASP A 28 6.25 27.39 6.81
CA ASP A 28 6.15 28.85 6.98
C ASP A 28 6.50 29.63 5.69
N ASP A 29 7.19 28.99 4.75
CA ASP A 29 7.38 29.54 3.41
C ASP A 29 6.21 29.06 2.53
N ILE A 30 5.09 29.75 2.61
CA ILE A 30 4.03 29.67 1.58
C ILE A 30 4.65 30.31 0.33
N LEU A 31 5.27 29.46 -0.48
CA LEU A 31 5.73 29.86 -1.80
C LEU A 31 4.56 30.47 -2.59
N GLU A 32 4.78 31.56 -3.25
CA GLU A 32 3.80 32.11 -4.21
C GLU A 32 3.45 31.00 -5.22
N ALA A 33 2.23 30.97 -5.70
CA ALA A 33 1.70 29.83 -6.47
C ALA A 33 2.54 29.46 -7.71
N GLU A 34 3.25 30.42 -8.27
CA GLU A 34 4.16 30.22 -9.43
C GLU A 34 5.46 29.51 -9.01
N GLU A 35 6.09 29.96 -7.90
CA GLU A 35 7.32 29.32 -7.36
C GLU A 35 7.02 27.90 -6.88
N PHE A 36 5.84 27.66 -6.28
CA PHE A 36 5.41 26.34 -5.89
C PHE A 36 5.30 25.38 -7.09
N GLY A 37 4.84 25.88 -8.25
CA GLY A 37 4.71 25.09 -9.48
C GLY A 37 6.05 24.60 -10.01
N GLU A 38 7.07 25.47 -10.06
CA GLU A 38 8.42 25.13 -10.54
C GLU A 38 9.15 24.21 -9.57
N ASP A 39 9.09 24.48 -8.28
CA ASP A 39 9.70 23.66 -7.24
C ASP A 39 9.03 22.29 -7.11
N ALA A 40 7.70 22.22 -7.22
CA ALA A 40 6.97 20.96 -7.22
C ALA A 40 7.35 20.11 -8.44
N PHE A 41 7.53 20.72 -9.61
CA PHE A 41 7.94 20.00 -10.82
C PHE A 41 9.39 19.51 -10.74
N ALA A 42 10.31 20.34 -10.26
CA ALA A 42 11.70 19.96 -10.05
C ALA A 42 11.82 18.85 -8.98
N PHE A 43 11.02 18.93 -7.92
CA PHE A 43 10.92 17.90 -6.90
C PHE A 43 10.35 16.58 -7.46
N PHE A 44 9.29 16.66 -8.24
CA PHE A 44 8.71 15.50 -8.92
C PHE A 44 9.73 14.81 -9.81
N ARG A 45 10.47 15.56 -10.63
CA ARG A 45 11.52 15.02 -11.52
C ARG A 45 12.61 14.32 -10.71
N ARG A 46 13.13 14.94 -9.64
CA ARG A 46 14.11 14.32 -8.73
C ARG A 46 13.59 13.02 -8.09
N SER A 47 12.32 13.00 -7.69
CA SER A 47 11.68 11.81 -7.13
C SER A 47 11.57 10.68 -8.16
N VAL A 48 11.27 11.02 -9.44
CA VAL A 48 11.24 10.06 -10.56
C VAL A 48 12.62 9.48 -10.80
N ASP A 49 13.66 10.33 -10.87
CA ASP A 49 15.04 9.90 -11.10
C ASP A 49 15.53 8.99 -9.96
N HIS A 50 15.23 9.36 -8.71
CA HIS A 50 15.58 8.56 -7.53
C HIS A 50 14.89 7.19 -7.56
N LEU A 51 13.58 7.16 -7.81
CA LEU A 51 12.87 5.87 -7.91
C LEU A 51 13.40 5.03 -9.07
N THR A 52 13.72 5.63 -10.21
CA THR A 52 14.28 4.92 -11.37
C THR A 52 15.61 4.27 -11.00
N ALA A 53 16.48 4.98 -10.27
CA ALA A 53 17.70 4.41 -9.72
C ALA A 53 17.43 3.26 -8.74
N CYS A 54 16.46 3.42 -7.85
CA CYS A 54 16.02 2.37 -6.92
C CYS A 54 15.41 1.14 -7.62
N LEU A 55 14.78 1.32 -8.78
CA LEU A 55 14.25 0.21 -9.57
C LEU A 55 15.37 -0.58 -10.27
N ALA A 56 16.44 0.10 -10.68
CA ALA A 56 17.62 -0.55 -11.26
C ALA A 56 18.43 -1.35 -10.23
N ASP A 57 18.59 -0.82 -9.02
CA ASP A 57 19.23 -1.49 -7.87
C ASP A 57 18.32 -1.38 -6.63
N PRO A 58 17.35 -2.31 -6.47
CA PRO A 58 16.35 -2.19 -5.43
C PRO A 58 16.97 -2.25 -4.03
N PRO A 59 16.74 -1.23 -3.19
CA PRO A 59 17.20 -1.26 -1.82
C PRO A 59 16.53 -2.41 -1.07
N LYS A 60 17.23 -3.01 -0.13
CA LYS A 60 16.65 -4.08 0.70
C LYS A 60 15.59 -3.51 1.63
N LEU A 61 14.39 -4.07 1.52
CA LEU A 61 13.32 -3.69 2.42
C LEU A 61 13.69 -4.05 3.87
N ARG A 62 13.70 -3.06 4.76
CA ARG A 62 14.06 -3.22 6.16
C ARG A 62 13.09 -4.15 6.88
N ARG A 63 13.58 -4.88 7.89
CA ARG A 63 12.79 -5.85 8.64
C ARG A 63 11.55 -5.23 9.30
N ASP A 64 11.68 -4.02 9.83
CA ASP A 64 10.57 -3.29 10.47
C ASP A 64 9.50 -2.88 9.44
N ALA A 65 9.89 -2.48 8.22
CA ALA A 65 8.97 -2.21 7.13
C ALA A 65 8.28 -3.49 6.62
N LEU A 66 8.98 -4.62 6.56
CA LEU A 66 8.38 -5.91 6.24
C LEU A 66 7.31 -6.31 7.26
N VAL A 67 7.59 -6.12 8.55
CA VAL A 67 6.63 -6.38 9.63
C VAL A 67 5.43 -5.45 9.51
N ALA A 68 5.66 -4.15 9.26
CA ALA A 68 4.60 -3.15 9.07
C ALA A 68 3.72 -3.49 7.86
N PHE A 69 4.33 -3.87 6.73
CA PHE A 69 3.59 -4.28 5.54
C PHE A 69 2.73 -5.53 5.80
N ARG A 70 3.30 -6.58 6.40
CA ARG A 70 2.56 -7.81 6.70
C ARG A 70 1.44 -7.57 7.71
N PHE A 71 1.65 -6.69 8.67
CA PHE A 71 0.62 -6.29 9.62
C PHE A 71 -0.52 -5.55 8.92
N LEU A 72 -0.22 -4.60 8.05
CA LEU A 72 -1.20 -3.90 7.24
C LEU A 72 -1.95 -4.88 6.32
N PHE A 73 -1.22 -5.73 5.61
CA PHE A 73 -1.77 -6.74 4.71
C PHE A 73 -2.69 -7.74 5.44
N TRP A 74 -2.27 -8.21 6.62
CA TRP A 74 -3.06 -9.10 7.45
C TRP A 74 -4.41 -8.49 7.85
N ASN A 75 -4.45 -7.19 8.16
CA ASN A 75 -5.70 -6.51 8.51
C ASN A 75 -6.74 -6.57 7.39
N PHE A 76 -6.32 -6.57 6.13
CA PHE A 76 -7.23 -6.71 4.99
C PHE A 76 -7.60 -8.15 4.65
N LEU A 77 -6.81 -9.10 5.11
CA LEU A 77 -7.16 -10.52 4.99
C LEU A 77 -8.09 -10.99 6.09
N ARG A 78 -8.13 -10.28 7.22
CA ARG A 78 -8.99 -10.61 8.35
C ARG A 78 -10.42 -10.21 8.02
N ALA A 79 -11.26 -11.17 7.71
CA ALA A 79 -12.69 -10.92 7.62
C ALA A 79 -13.32 -10.97 9.01
N ASP A 80 -14.56 -10.49 9.07
CA ASP A 80 -15.46 -10.57 10.19
C ASP A 80 -15.50 -11.99 10.79
N GLU A 81 -14.64 -12.26 11.73
CA GLU A 81 -14.69 -13.51 12.47
C GLU A 81 -15.65 -13.35 13.64
N SER A 82 -16.90 -13.67 13.42
CA SER A 82 -17.83 -14.12 14.44
C SER A 82 -17.41 -15.51 14.92
N SER A 83 -16.19 -15.65 15.46
CA SER A 83 -15.63 -16.95 15.76
C SER A 83 -15.50 -17.16 17.26
N SER A 84 -15.61 -18.43 17.70
CA SER A 84 -15.45 -18.86 19.08
C SER A 84 -14.11 -18.37 19.66
N PHE A 85 -14.06 -18.20 21.00
CA PHE A 85 -12.87 -17.74 21.72
C PHE A 85 -11.59 -18.54 21.40
N LEU A 86 -11.70 -19.85 21.24
CA LEU A 86 -10.58 -20.72 20.87
C LEU A 86 -10.06 -20.44 19.46
N ARG A 87 -10.93 -20.17 18.50
CA ARG A 87 -10.52 -19.75 17.15
C ARG A 87 -9.83 -18.38 17.15
N ARG A 88 -10.23 -17.47 18.06
CA ARG A 88 -9.55 -16.17 18.21
C ARG A 88 -8.13 -16.35 18.73
N LEU A 89 -7.91 -17.24 19.72
CA LEU A 89 -6.57 -17.50 20.27
C LEU A 89 -5.64 -18.14 19.23
N THR A 90 -6.06 -19.23 18.58
CA THR A 90 -5.25 -19.87 17.53
C THR A 90 -4.98 -18.93 16.36
N GLY A 91 -6.00 -18.18 15.93
CA GLY A 91 -5.86 -17.15 14.89
C GLY A 91 -4.89 -16.03 15.26
N THR A 92 -4.77 -15.70 16.57
CA THR A 92 -3.80 -14.70 17.04
C THR A 92 -2.36 -15.19 16.90
N PHE A 93 -2.08 -16.45 17.24
CA PHE A 93 -0.74 -17.04 17.10
C PHE A 93 -0.35 -17.16 15.62
N ASP A 94 -1.24 -17.64 14.77
CA ASP A 94 -0.99 -17.73 13.31
C ASP A 94 -0.77 -16.34 12.71
N SER A 95 -1.51 -15.34 13.16
CA SER A 95 -1.38 -13.95 12.76
C SER A 95 -0.03 -13.38 13.15
N LEU A 96 0.40 -13.55 14.40
CA LEU A 96 1.71 -13.10 14.87
C LEU A 96 2.85 -13.79 14.09
N ARG A 97 2.73 -15.10 13.87
CA ARG A 97 3.70 -15.86 13.09
C ARG A 97 3.76 -15.37 11.65
N PHE A 98 2.62 -15.06 11.04
CA PHE A 98 2.55 -14.49 9.71
C PHE A 98 3.21 -13.09 9.65
N ILE A 99 2.87 -12.21 10.57
CA ILE A 99 3.42 -10.84 10.65
C ILE A 99 4.94 -10.88 10.82
N LEU A 100 5.44 -11.82 11.63
CA LEU A 100 6.88 -12.04 11.82
C LEU A 100 7.57 -12.75 10.65
N GLY A 101 6.81 -13.19 9.64
CA GLY A 101 7.35 -13.73 8.38
C GLY A 101 7.48 -15.25 8.34
N GLY A 102 6.97 -15.97 9.30
CA GLY A 102 7.14 -17.41 9.45
C GLY A 102 5.86 -18.25 9.44
N GLY A 103 4.80 -17.84 8.78
CA GLY A 103 3.55 -18.61 8.82
C GLY A 103 2.71 -18.54 7.57
N THR A 104 1.69 -19.39 7.54
CA THR A 104 0.65 -19.40 6.51
C THR A 104 -0.69 -19.12 7.16
N LEU A 105 -1.39 -18.11 6.70
CA LEU A 105 -2.79 -17.88 7.04
C LEU A 105 -3.64 -18.83 6.21
N LYS A 106 -4.27 -19.77 6.88
CA LYS A 106 -5.16 -20.76 6.25
C LYS A 106 -6.59 -20.26 6.20
N ARG A 107 -7.30 -20.66 5.14
CA ARG A 107 -8.72 -20.37 4.96
C ARG A 107 -9.04 -18.88 5.14
N THR A 108 -8.24 -18.05 4.52
CA THR A 108 -8.54 -16.62 4.52
C THR A 108 -9.92 -16.41 3.86
N PRO A 109 -10.61 -15.34 4.21
CA PRO A 109 -11.88 -14.99 3.54
C PRO A 109 -11.73 -14.76 2.03
N ALA A 110 -10.47 -14.66 1.56
CA ALA A 110 -10.15 -14.63 0.14
C ALA A 110 -10.37 -15.99 -0.55
N GLY A 111 -10.59 -17.07 0.23
CA GLY A 111 -10.79 -18.41 -0.30
C GLY A 111 -9.49 -19.17 -0.60
N TYR A 112 -8.32 -18.61 -0.28
CA TYR A 112 -7.01 -19.23 -0.50
C TYR A 112 -6.07 -19.04 0.70
N ASP A 113 -5.09 -19.92 0.80
CA ASP A 113 -4.06 -19.84 1.84
C ASP A 113 -3.00 -18.81 1.46
N VAL A 114 -2.54 -18.02 2.43
CA VAL A 114 -1.55 -16.97 2.22
C VAL A 114 -0.31 -17.21 3.07
N ASN A 115 0.81 -17.53 2.42
CA ASN A 115 2.10 -17.64 3.07
C ASN A 115 2.80 -16.27 3.15
N ALA A 116 3.38 -15.95 4.31
CA ALA A 116 4.04 -14.67 4.53
C ALA A 116 5.19 -14.36 3.54
N LYS A 117 5.92 -15.39 3.11
CA LYS A 117 6.97 -15.25 2.08
C LYS A 117 6.38 -15.22 0.67
N GLY A 118 5.25 -15.91 0.47
CA GLY A 118 4.57 -15.99 -0.82
C GLY A 118 3.93 -14.68 -1.29
N VAL A 119 3.66 -13.74 -0.38
CA VAL A 119 3.06 -12.44 -0.73
C VAL A 119 3.94 -11.66 -1.71
N PHE A 120 5.23 -11.50 -1.40
CA PHE A 120 6.17 -10.81 -2.27
C PHE A 120 6.48 -11.61 -3.54
N ALA A 121 6.57 -12.94 -3.43
CA ALA A 121 6.73 -13.79 -4.60
C ALA A 121 5.54 -13.67 -5.56
N ALA A 122 4.32 -13.53 -5.05
CA ALA A 122 3.14 -13.29 -5.86
C ALA A 122 3.22 -11.96 -6.61
N MET A 123 3.59 -10.88 -5.92
CA MET A 123 3.75 -9.55 -6.53
C MET A 123 4.77 -9.54 -7.66
N ASN A 124 5.87 -10.30 -7.50
CA ASN A 124 6.94 -10.39 -8.50
C ASN A 124 6.61 -11.30 -9.68
N ARG A 125 5.67 -12.25 -9.52
CA ARG A 125 5.30 -13.22 -10.55
C ARG A 125 4.11 -12.80 -11.40
N CYS A 126 3.23 -11.97 -10.84
CA CYS A 126 2.02 -11.53 -11.52
C CYS A 126 2.19 -10.14 -12.12
N THR A 127 1.84 -10.02 -13.39
CA THR A 127 1.75 -8.74 -14.09
C THR A 127 0.29 -8.27 -14.20
N PRO A 128 0.02 -6.97 -14.31
CA PRO A 128 -1.33 -6.50 -14.58
C PRO A 128 -1.75 -6.73 -16.03
N GLU A 129 -2.99 -7.08 -16.26
CA GLU A 129 -3.61 -6.94 -17.57
C GLU A 129 -3.82 -5.45 -17.93
N PRO A 130 -3.93 -5.07 -19.21
CA PRO A 130 -4.29 -3.72 -19.60
C PRO A 130 -5.58 -3.25 -18.90
N GLY A 131 -5.54 -2.10 -18.25
CA GLY A 131 -6.69 -1.56 -17.51
C GLY A 131 -6.96 -2.18 -16.13
N ALA A 132 -6.17 -3.15 -15.69
CA ALA A 132 -6.37 -3.83 -14.41
C ALA A 132 -6.42 -2.87 -13.20
N PHE A 133 -5.73 -1.74 -13.24
CA PHE A 133 -5.72 -0.76 -12.14
C PHE A 133 -6.92 0.20 -12.12
N GLU A 134 -7.79 0.20 -13.13
CA GLU A 134 -8.90 1.16 -13.20
C GLU A 134 -9.83 1.13 -11.98
N PRO A 135 -10.22 -0.04 -11.40
CA PRO A 135 -11.02 -0.06 -10.17
C PRO A 135 -10.32 0.63 -8.99
N TYR A 136 -9.02 0.45 -8.86
CA TYR A 136 -8.25 1.10 -7.79
C TYR A 136 -8.12 2.60 -7.99
N LEU A 137 -7.90 3.05 -9.22
CA LEU A 137 -7.85 4.48 -9.53
C LEU A 137 -9.19 5.18 -9.27
N ARG A 138 -10.33 4.52 -9.57
CA ARG A 138 -11.66 5.03 -9.21
C ARG A 138 -11.84 5.13 -7.71
N PHE A 139 -11.43 4.11 -6.97
CA PHE A 139 -11.45 4.12 -5.51
C PHE A 139 -10.66 5.30 -4.95
N LEU A 140 -9.41 5.49 -5.40
CA LEU A 140 -8.57 6.61 -4.96
C LEU A 140 -9.21 7.97 -5.26
N ARG A 141 -9.70 8.16 -6.49
CA ARG A 141 -10.40 9.40 -6.88
C ARG A 141 -11.60 9.67 -5.97
N GLY A 142 -12.41 8.64 -5.70
CA GLY A 142 -13.55 8.75 -4.79
C GLY A 142 -13.15 9.13 -3.37
N ARG A 143 -12.11 8.49 -2.82
CA ARG A 143 -11.61 8.79 -1.47
C ARG A 143 -11.01 10.18 -1.35
N LEU A 144 -10.23 10.60 -2.35
CA LEU A 144 -9.64 11.95 -2.39
C LEU A 144 -10.71 13.03 -2.53
N ALA A 145 -11.66 12.85 -3.46
CA ALA A 145 -12.73 13.84 -3.69
C ALA A 145 -13.66 14.00 -2.50
N SER A 146 -13.93 12.92 -1.76
CA SER A 146 -14.81 12.93 -0.58
C SER A 146 -14.08 13.22 0.73
N LEU A 147 -12.76 13.32 0.74
CA LEU A 147 -11.91 13.42 1.95
C LEU A 147 -12.13 12.26 2.95
N HIS A 148 -12.66 11.13 2.49
CA HIS A 148 -12.93 9.96 3.32
C HIS A 148 -11.66 9.14 3.66
N PHE A 149 -10.52 9.79 3.71
CA PHE A 149 -9.25 9.21 4.14
C PHE A 149 -8.68 9.90 5.40
N CYS A 150 -9.31 10.98 5.88
CA CYS A 150 -8.89 11.71 7.06
C CYS A 150 -10.09 12.17 7.90
N GLY A 151 -9.84 12.70 9.08
CA GLY A 151 -10.85 13.20 10.00
C GLY A 151 -11.71 12.10 10.64
N THR A 152 -12.87 12.48 11.14
CA THR A 152 -13.79 11.59 11.87
C THR A 152 -14.19 10.34 11.09
N PRO A 153 -14.50 10.40 9.78
CA PRO A 153 -14.85 9.20 9.00
C PRO A 153 -13.71 8.18 8.92
N SER A 154 -12.49 8.60 9.20
CA SER A 154 -11.27 7.80 9.08
C SER A 154 -10.53 7.67 10.41
N HIS A 155 -11.27 7.40 11.48
CA HIS A 155 -10.72 7.16 12.83
C HIS A 155 -9.85 8.30 13.37
N GLY A 156 -10.11 9.54 12.96
CA GLY A 156 -9.36 10.72 13.39
C GLY A 156 -7.95 10.79 12.82
N LEU A 157 -7.67 10.15 11.69
CA LEU A 157 -6.40 10.32 10.98
C LEU A 157 -6.24 11.79 10.56
N THR A 158 -5.04 12.33 10.71
CA THR A 158 -4.69 13.61 10.10
C THR A 158 -4.71 13.48 8.57
N PHE A 159 -4.71 14.60 7.86
CA PHE A 159 -4.62 14.59 6.39
C PHE A 159 -3.39 13.82 5.92
N GLU A 160 -2.21 14.11 6.52
CA GLU A 160 -0.97 13.41 6.23
C GLU A 160 -1.08 11.90 6.47
N GLU A 161 -1.54 11.49 7.65
CA GLU A 161 -1.69 10.07 8.01
C GLU A 161 -2.63 9.34 7.06
N GLY A 162 -3.72 9.99 6.66
CA GLY A 162 -4.65 9.46 5.68
C GLY A 162 -4.05 9.32 4.29
N MET A 163 -3.24 10.28 3.85
CA MET A 163 -2.49 10.19 2.59
C MET A 163 -1.47 9.05 2.63
N LEU A 164 -0.70 8.93 3.71
CA LEU A 164 0.25 7.82 3.89
C LEU A 164 -0.47 6.46 3.84
N TYR A 165 -1.67 6.39 4.41
CA TYR A 165 -2.51 5.19 4.31
C TYR A 165 -2.89 4.87 2.86
N LEU A 166 -3.38 5.86 2.10
CA LEU A 166 -3.73 5.66 0.69
C LEU A 166 -2.52 5.20 -0.13
N LEU A 167 -1.34 5.76 0.13
CA LEU A 167 -0.11 5.33 -0.54
C LEU A 167 0.28 3.90 -0.16
N ALA A 168 0.25 3.56 1.14
CA ALA A 168 0.52 2.21 1.64
C ALA A 168 -0.49 1.16 1.12
N SER A 169 -1.69 1.59 0.73
CA SER A 169 -2.71 0.68 0.19
C SER A 169 -2.34 0.12 -1.18
N TYR A 170 -1.54 0.83 -1.99
CA TYR A 170 -1.16 0.39 -3.33
C TYR A 170 -0.45 -0.98 -3.36
N PRO A 171 0.67 -1.18 -2.64
CA PRO A 171 1.32 -2.47 -2.63
C PRO A 171 0.46 -3.58 -1.99
N VAL A 172 -0.40 -3.24 -1.04
CA VAL A 172 -1.34 -4.19 -0.43
C VAL A 172 -2.36 -4.68 -1.46
N ILE A 173 -2.99 -3.78 -2.19
CA ILE A 173 -3.96 -4.11 -3.23
C ILE A 173 -3.31 -4.93 -4.34
N ARG A 174 -2.11 -4.54 -4.78
CA ARG A 174 -1.38 -5.29 -5.78
C ARG A 174 -1.08 -6.73 -5.31
N ALA A 175 -0.67 -6.90 -4.05
CA ALA A 175 -0.45 -8.22 -3.47
C ALA A 175 -1.75 -9.06 -3.45
N LEU A 176 -2.87 -8.47 -3.04
CA LEU A 176 -4.17 -9.15 -3.01
C LEU A 176 -4.62 -9.57 -4.42
N ALA A 177 -4.52 -8.68 -5.41
CA ALA A 177 -4.88 -8.97 -6.79
C ALA A 177 -3.98 -10.08 -7.39
N SER A 178 -2.66 -10.00 -7.14
CA SER A 178 -1.70 -11.02 -7.56
C SER A 178 -1.99 -12.41 -6.95
N LEU A 179 -2.30 -12.46 -5.66
CA LEU A 179 -2.67 -13.71 -4.99
C LEU A 179 -3.99 -14.27 -5.51
N SER A 180 -4.97 -13.41 -5.80
CA SER A 180 -6.23 -13.81 -6.43
C SER A 180 -5.97 -14.47 -7.79
N ALA A 181 -5.19 -13.85 -8.66
CA ALA A 181 -4.83 -14.40 -9.96
C ALA A 181 -4.13 -15.75 -9.85
N LEU A 182 -3.11 -15.84 -8.97
CA LEU A 182 -2.34 -17.09 -8.75
C LEU A 182 -3.21 -18.22 -8.19
N SER A 183 -4.18 -17.90 -7.32
CA SER A 183 -5.10 -18.92 -6.81
C SER A 183 -5.97 -19.55 -7.89
N HIS A 184 -6.15 -18.86 -9.03
CA HIS A 184 -6.83 -19.35 -10.23
C HIS A 184 -5.85 -19.82 -11.32
N GLY A 185 -4.55 -20.02 -11.01
CA GLY A 185 -3.54 -20.48 -11.94
C GLY A 185 -3.11 -19.44 -12.99
N ARG A 186 -3.45 -18.15 -12.81
CA ARG A 186 -3.10 -17.07 -13.75
C ARG A 186 -1.86 -16.34 -13.32
N LEU A 187 -1.04 -15.90 -14.29
CA LEU A 187 0.13 -15.05 -14.07
C LEU A 187 -0.15 -13.57 -14.33
N GLN A 188 -1.38 -13.25 -14.76
CA GLN A 188 -1.84 -11.88 -14.91
C GLN A 188 -3.08 -11.66 -14.07
N PHE A 189 -3.13 -10.54 -13.34
CA PHE A 189 -4.33 -10.15 -12.61
C PHE A 189 -5.16 -9.18 -13.44
N SER A 190 -6.46 -9.39 -13.40
CA SER A 190 -7.45 -8.63 -14.16
C SER A 190 -8.04 -7.47 -13.33
N ALA A 191 -8.89 -6.66 -13.97
CA ALA A 191 -9.70 -5.66 -13.29
C ALA A 191 -10.64 -6.27 -12.23
N ASP A 192 -11.12 -7.51 -12.42
CA ASP A 192 -11.95 -8.21 -11.45
C ASP A 192 -11.17 -8.60 -10.19
N ASP A 193 -9.91 -9.06 -10.34
CA ASP A 193 -9.04 -9.34 -9.19
C ASP A 193 -8.76 -8.07 -8.41
N MET A 194 -8.52 -6.97 -9.13
CA MET A 194 -8.30 -5.64 -8.54
C MET A 194 -9.56 -5.14 -7.84
N MET A 195 -10.74 -5.30 -8.44
CA MET A 195 -12.01 -4.91 -7.82
C MET A 195 -12.24 -5.65 -6.50
N ARG A 196 -12.01 -6.97 -6.47
CA ARG A 196 -12.12 -7.77 -5.24
C ARG A 196 -11.13 -7.29 -4.17
N ALA A 197 -9.90 -6.94 -4.57
CA ALA A 197 -8.90 -6.39 -3.66
C ALA A 197 -9.33 -5.02 -3.10
N VAL A 198 -9.88 -4.14 -3.94
CA VAL A 198 -10.43 -2.83 -3.55
C VAL A 198 -11.59 -2.99 -2.58
N MET A 199 -12.54 -3.87 -2.87
CA MET A 199 -13.68 -4.12 -1.96
C MET A 199 -13.22 -4.58 -0.58
N ARG A 200 -12.18 -5.41 -0.49
CA ARG A 200 -11.59 -5.83 0.77
C ARG A 200 -10.91 -4.69 1.51
N LEU A 201 -10.13 -3.88 0.79
CA LEU A 201 -9.48 -2.71 1.36
C LEU A 201 -10.52 -1.74 1.93
N ASP A 202 -11.54 -1.43 1.15
CA ASP A 202 -12.59 -0.48 1.52
C ASP A 202 -13.36 -0.95 2.74
N HIS A 203 -13.74 -2.22 2.76
CA HIS A 203 -14.41 -2.84 3.88
C HIS A 203 -13.54 -2.89 5.14
N GLY A 204 -12.27 -3.23 5.01
CA GLY A 204 -11.31 -3.27 6.12
C GLY A 204 -11.00 -1.89 6.68
N PHE A 205 -10.94 -0.85 5.86
CA PHE A 205 -10.64 0.50 6.27
C PHE A 205 -11.68 1.08 7.23
N LEU A 206 -12.94 0.87 6.95
CA LEU A 206 -14.05 1.43 7.74
C LEU A 206 -14.31 0.69 9.06
N ARG A 207 -13.86 -0.57 9.18
CA ARG A 207 -14.26 -1.44 10.31
C ARG A 207 -13.21 -1.63 11.38
N THR A 208 -11.96 -1.30 11.11
CA THR A 208 -10.91 -1.55 12.10
C THR A 208 -10.52 -0.28 12.84
N GLY A 209 -10.92 -0.15 14.10
CA GLY A 209 -10.42 0.89 15.01
C GLY A 209 -8.89 0.85 15.26
N LEU A 210 -8.16 -0.02 14.53
CA LEU A 210 -6.71 -0.16 14.61
C LEU A 210 -5.97 1.11 14.16
N TYR A 211 -6.56 1.90 13.26
CA TYR A 211 -5.99 3.17 12.81
C TYR A 211 -5.98 4.26 13.89
N SER A 212 -6.78 4.10 14.94
CA SER A 212 -6.69 4.98 16.11
C SER A 212 -5.45 4.69 16.97
N LEU A 213 -4.81 3.52 16.81
CA LEU A 213 -3.64 3.14 17.59
C LEU A 213 -2.38 3.86 17.10
N LYS A 214 -1.62 4.48 18.03
CA LYS A 214 -0.33 5.13 17.74
C LYS A 214 0.66 4.18 17.06
N SER A 215 0.66 2.90 17.43
CA SER A 215 1.53 1.88 16.83
C SER A 215 1.23 1.66 15.33
N MET A 216 -0.04 1.69 14.93
CA MET A 216 -0.44 1.56 13.54
C MET A 216 0.00 2.78 12.72
N ARG A 217 -0.24 3.98 13.24
CA ARG A 217 0.21 5.24 12.60
C ARG A 217 1.73 5.28 12.43
N SER A 218 2.48 4.86 13.48
CA SER A 218 3.94 4.73 13.40
C SER A 218 4.36 3.69 12.34
N SER A 219 3.64 2.59 12.21
CA SER A 219 3.92 1.57 11.18
C SER A 219 3.68 2.09 9.77
N LEU A 220 2.63 2.87 9.54
CA LEU A 220 2.37 3.52 8.26
C LEU A 220 3.51 4.48 7.87
N ARG A 221 3.94 5.35 8.80
CA ARG A 221 5.06 6.28 8.56
C ARG A 221 6.35 5.55 8.22
N LYS A 222 6.65 4.46 8.92
CA LYS A 222 7.85 3.63 8.62
C LYS A 222 7.75 2.97 7.25
N LEU A 223 6.57 2.47 6.89
CA LEU A 223 6.35 1.79 5.62
C LEU A 223 6.47 2.72 4.42
N VAL A 224 5.95 3.94 4.55
CA VAL A 224 5.94 4.95 3.48
C VAL A 224 7.14 5.89 3.58
N SER A 225 8.13 5.62 4.47
CA SER A 225 9.40 6.35 4.43
C SER A 225 10.10 6.16 3.08
N GLU A 226 10.84 7.16 2.64
CA GLU A 226 11.41 7.24 1.29
C GLU A 226 12.09 5.95 0.85
N GLU A 227 13.07 5.45 1.63
CA GLU A 227 13.80 4.22 1.31
C GLU A 227 12.93 2.97 1.32
N ASN A 228 12.08 2.80 2.35
CA ASN A 228 11.24 1.61 2.49
C ASN A 228 10.15 1.58 1.42
N PHE A 229 9.60 2.75 1.07
CA PHE A 229 8.55 2.83 0.06
C PHE A 229 9.11 2.58 -1.34
N ALA A 230 10.29 3.12 -1.66
CA ALA A 230 10.99 2.81 -2.90
C ALA A 230 11.26 1.30 -3.03
N ALA A 231 11.79 0.65 -1.99
CA ALA A 231 12.01 -0.78 -1.96
C ALA A 231 10.71 -1.59 -2.15
N LEU A 232 9.62 -1.14 -1.53
CA LEU A 232 8.32 -1.79 -1.63
C LEU A 232 7.73 -1.63 -3.04
N LEU A 233 7.84 -0.45 -3.63
CA LEU A 233 7.41 -0.18 -5.01
C LEU A 233 8.26 -0.92 -6.04
N ALA A 234 9.54 -1.13 -5.78
CA ALA A 234 10.40 -1.96 -6.62
C ALA A 234 9.91 -3.42 -6.66
N CYS A 235 9.39 -3.95 -5.53
CA CYS A 235 8.72 -5.26 -5.53
C CYS A 235 7.40 -5.26 -6.33
N CYS A 236 6.85 -4.08 -6.63
CA CYS A 236 5.65 -3.90 -7.44
C CYS A 236 5.96 -3.58 -8.90
N ALA A 237 7.22 -3.33 -9.26
CA ALA A 237 7.58 -2.98 -10.63
C ALA A 237 7.42 -4.18 -11.56
N GLU A 238 6.98 -3.90 -12.77
CA GLU A 238 7.04 -4.88 -13.85
C GLU A 238 8.51 -5.09 -14.19
N LYS A 239 8.95 -6.34 -14.19
CA LYS A 239 10.26 -6.63 -14.74
C LYS A 239 10.17 -6.32 -16.24
N ALA A 240 10.95 -5.34 -16.69
CA ALA A 240 11.18 -5.18 -18.11
C ALA A 240 11.79 -6.49 -18.63
N GLU A 241 11.09 -7.13 -19.56
CA GLU A 241 11.62 -8.28 -20.30
C GLU A 241 12.76 -7.87 -21.20
#